data_7d5b45478170e42ea2c2fb747ecd99de
#
_entry.id   7d5b45478170e42ea2c2fb747ecd99de
#
_cell.length_a   1.000
_cell.length_b   1.000
_cell.length_c   1.000
_cell.angle_alpha   90.00
_cell.angle_beta   90.00
_cell.angle_gamma   90.00
#
_symmetry.space_group_name_H-M   'P 1'
#
loop_
_entity.id
_entity.type
_entity.pdbx_description
1 polymer ?
#
loop_
_entity_poly.entity_id
_entity_poly.type
_entity_poly.pdbx_seq_one_letter_code
_entity_poly.pdbx_strand_id
1 'polypeptide(L)'
;MPTKRGSLKLFTLFGITVYVHWMWLLAAVYSYQFRAHVYSSLVWNVVEYLSIFAIVLVHEFGHQLACRQVGGQTHDIVLWLLGGVAYVTPPQRPGAQLWSIAAGPLVNVVLIPILFMLIVAGHLWQWSDTHPDLYTLIHWVWWGNIVLLLFNLLPIYPLDGGQILRSLLWFPFGRANSLMITSIIGFIGTAGLAILAVLAFLDQGSIWLGLMAIFVAINCWNGLRHAQMLAKIARIPRRTGFACPDCHSAPPLGESWRCGHCNGALDIFTANATCPHCGAQYQHQLIQCLDCGTRHPLEEWRLPAK
;
A
#
# COMPACT_ATOMS: atom_id res chain seq x y z
N MET A 1 7.24 8.26 1.54
CA MET A 1 6.67 7.25 2.46
C MET A 1 6.90 7.73 3.88
N PRO A 2 5.93 7.62 4.78
CA PRO A 2 6.10 8.02 6.17
C PRO A 2 7.26 7.22 6.79
N THR A 3 8.23 7.92 7.35
CA THR A 3 9.38 7.29 8.03
C THR A 3 8.96 6.93 9.46
N LYS A 4 9.61 5.93 10.08
CA LYS A 4 9.40 5.62 11.50
C LYS A 4 9.81 6.77 12.45
N ARG A 5 10.46 7.83 11.91
CA ARG A 5 10.81 9.02 12.69
C ARG A 5 9.55 9.76 13.11
N GLY A 6 9.39 9.97 14.42
CA GLY A 6 8.18 10.58 14.98
C GLY A 6 7.02 9.62 15.22
N SER A 7 7.24 8.30 15.15
CA SER A 7 6.22 7.29 15.46
C SER A 7 6.53 6.61 16.79
N LEU A 8 5.50 6.39 17.60
CA LEU A 8 5.54 5.63 18.84
C LEU A 8 5.14 4.18 18.57
N LYS A 9 5.90 3.23 19.12
CA LYS A 9 5.53 1.82 19.11
C LYS A 9 4.37 1.60 20.07
N LEU A 10 3.26 1.03 19.58
CA LEU A 10 2.12 0.66 20.42
C LEU A 10 2.26 -0.77 20.95
N PHE A 11 2.27 -1.73 20.05
CA PHE A 11 2.35 -3.16 20.40
C PHE A 11 2.89 -3.97 19.22
N THR A 12 3.13 -5.27 19.48
CA THR A 12 3.45 -6.25 18.44
C THR A 12 2.46 -7.40 18.53
N LEU A 13 1.78 -7.69 17.42
CA LEU A 13 0.79 -8.75 17.31
C LEU A 13 1.11 -9.62 16.09
N PHE A 14 1.10 -10.94 16.24
CA PHE A 14 1.49 -11.89 15.18
C PHE A 14 2.85 -11.59 14.53
N GLY A 15 3.80 -11.03 15.30
CA GLY A 15 5.11 -10.61 14.78
C GLY A 15 5.09 -9.35 13.91
N ILE A 16 3.97 -8.64 13.85
CA ILE A 16 3.79 -7.35 13.17
C ILE A 16 3.81 -6.26 14.23
N THR A 17 4.73 -5.29 14.10
CA THR A 17 4.80 -4.18 15.05
C THR A 17 3.98 -3.00 14.53
N VAL A 18 3.11 -2.49 15.38
CA VAL A 18 2.25 -1.34 15.08
C VAL A 18 2.88 -0.08 15.67
N TYR A 19 3.02 0.93 14.82
CA TYR A 19 3.47 2.27 15.16
C TYR A 19 2.39 3.29 14.88
N VAL A 20 2.28 4.31 15.73
CA VAL A 20 1.41 5.47 15.53
C VAL A 20 2.26 6.72 15.43
N HIS A 21 2.10 7.45 14.34
CA HIS A 21 2.79 8.71 14.14
C HIS A 21 2.10 9.82 14.96
N TRP A 22 2.87 10.77 15.53
CA TRP A 22 2.33 11.85 16.37
C TRP A 22 1.23 12.68 15.69
N MET A 23 1.21 12.73 14.36
CA MET A 23 0.15 13.41 13.60
C MET A 23 -1.26 12.83 13.85
N TRP A 24 -1.38 11.58 14.34
CA TRP A 24 -2.65 11.03 14.78
C TRP A 24 -3.26 11.82 15.94
N LEU A 25 -2.43 12.40 16.81
CA LEU A 25 -2.93 13.28 17.88
C LEU A 25 -3.55 14.55 17.30
N LEU A 26 -3.03 15.08 16.20
CA LEU A 26 -3.66 16.20 15.50
C LEU A 26 -5.02 15.81 14.92
N ALA A 27 -5.15 14.61 14.35
CA ALA A 27 -6.43 14.09 13.87
C ALA A 27 -7.43 13.94 15.03
N ALA A 28 -6.99 13.51 16.22
CA ALA A 28 -7.83 13.41 17.40
C ALA A 28 -8.35 14.78 17.84
N VAL A 29 -7.47 15.78 17.92
CA VAL A 29 -7.84 17.16 18.28
C VAL A 29 -8.81 17.75 17.25
N TYR A 30 -8.52 17.56 15.96
CA TYR A 30 -9.39 18.00 14.87
C TYR A 30 -10.77 17.34 14.95
N SER A 31 -10.81 16.02 15.08
CA SER A 31 -12.06 15.26 15.24
C SER A 31 -12.88 15.78 16.41
N TYR A 32 -12.26 16.03 17.56
CA TYR A 32 -12.93 16.59 18.74
C TYR A 32 -13.55 17.97 18.46
N GLN A 33 -12.82 18.89 17.83
CA GLN A 33 -13.34 20.25 17.54
C GLN A 33 -14.61 20.23 16.69
N PHE A 34 -14.67 19.33 15.69
CA PHE A 34 -15.81 19.25 14.78
C PHE A 34 -16.97 18.40 15.32
N ARG A 35 -16.71 17.52 16.28
CA ARG A 35 -17.69 16.53 16.76
C ARG A 35 -18.04 16.67 18.26
N ALA A 36 -17.56 17.72 18.94
CA ALA A 36 -17.79 17.93 20.36
C ALA A 36 -19.28 18.00 20.74
N HIS A 37 -20.15 18.35 19.80
CA HIS A 37 -21.59 18.51 20.02
C HIS A 37 -22.42 17.28 19.62
N VAL A 38 -21.79 16.21 19.11
CA VAL A 38 -22.51 15.02 18.61
C VAL A 38 -22.93 14.10 19.76
N TYR A 39 -22.16 14.08 20.83
CA TYR A 39 -22.35 13.18 21.97
C TYR A 39 -22.56 13.94 23.28
N SER A 40 -23.16 13.27 24.25
CA SER A 40 -23.40 13.82 25.60
C SER A 40 -22.10 14.04 26.39
N SER A 41 -21.04 13.30 26.09
CA SER A 41 -19.75 13.39 26.79
C SER A 41 -18.53 13.19 25.90
N LEU A 42 -17.39 13.74 26.32
CA LEU A 42 -16.09 13.58 25.66
C LEU A 42 -15.69 12.10 25.51
N VAL A 43 -16.09 11.24 26.44
CA VAL A 43 -15.75 9.81 26.41
C VAL A 43 -16.23 9.17 25.10
N TRP A 44 -17.43 9.48 24.64
CA TRP A 44 -17.98 8.93 23.41
C TRP A 44 -17.23 9.43 22.15
N ASN A 45 -16.77 10.69 22.15
CA ASN A 45 -15.91 11.19 21.07
C ASN A 45 -14.58 10.40 21.00
N VAL A 46 -13.99 10.11 22.17
CA VAL A 46 -12.76 9.30 22.23
C VAL A 46 -13.02 7.87 21.76
N VAL A 47 -14.14 7.26 22.18
CA VAL A 47 -14.52 5.90 21.76
C VAL A 47 -14.77 5.85 20.26
N GLU A 48 -15.45 6.86 19.67
CA GLU A 48 -15.63 6.93 18.20
C GLU A 48 -14.29 7.00 17.50
N TYR A 49 -13.40 7.88 17.93
CA TYR A 49 -12.07 8.03 17.35
C TYR A 49 -11.26 6.73 17.42
N LEU A 50 -11.28 6.06 18.58
CA LEU A 50 -10.61 4.77 18.77
C LEU A 50 -11.26 3.65 17.94
N SER A 51 -12.57 3.69 17.72
CA SER A 51 -13.28 2.72 16.85
C SER A 51 -12.86 2.86 15.39
N ILE A 52 -12.78 4.09 14.87
CA ILE A 52 -12.28 4.35 13.51
C ILE A 52 -10.80 3.93 13.40
N PHE A 53 -9.98 4.24 14.42
CA PHE A 53 -8.60 3.77 14.50
C PHE A 53 -8.51 2.24 14.43
N ALA A 54 -9.37 1.52 15.17
CA ALA A 54 -9.42 0.07 15.16
C ALA A 54 -9.80 -0.49 13.78
N ILE A 55 -10.76 0.13 13.08
CA ILE A 55 -11.13 -0.27 11.70
C ILE A 55 -9.95 -0.12 10.75
N VAL A 56 -9.25 1.03 10.77
CA VAL A 56 -8.05 1.24 9.94
C VAL A 56 -6.99 0.21 10.29
N LEU A 57 -6.77 -0.06 11.56
CA LEU A 57 -5.78 -1.04 11.99
C LEU A 57 -6.11 -2.46 11.49
N VAL A 58 -7.36 -2.92 11.62
CA VAL A 58 -7.78 -4.26 11.14
C VAL A 58 -7.70 -4.35 9.62
N HIS A 59 -8.00 -3.26 8.91
CA HIS A 59 -7.80 -3.15 7.47
C HIS A 59 -6.31 -3.36 7.08
N GLU A 60 -5.37 -2.69 7.76
CA GLU A 60 -3.92 -2.87 7.53
C GLU A 60 -3.45 -4.28 7.87
N PHE A 61 -4.01 -4.89 8.93
CA PHE A 61 -3.76 -6.31 9.23
C PHE A 61 -4.26 -7.23 8.12
N GLY A 62 -5.36 -6.89 7.45
CA GLY A 62 -5.83 -7.61 6.25
C GLY A 62 -4.72 -7.73 5.20
N HIS A 63 -4.09 -6.63 4.83
CA HIS A 63 -2.96 -6.62 3.89
C HIS A 63 -1.79 -7.47 4.34
N GLN A 64 -1.39 -7.34 5.62
CA GLN A 64 -0.26 -8.07 6.19
C GLN A 64 -0.49 -9.60 6.19
N LEU A 65 -1.66 -10.04 6.65
CA LEU A 65 -2.00 -11.46 6.74
C LEU A 65 -2.12 -12.09 5.35
N ALA A 66 -2.78 -11.41 4.41
CA ALA A 66 -2.89 -11.87 3.03
C ALA A 66 -1.52 -11.93 2.32
N CYS A 67 -0.62 -10.97 2.59
CA CYS A 67 0.73 -11.01 2.08
C CYS A 67 1.49 -12.25 2.56
N ARG A 68 1.36 -12.63 3.84
CA ARG A 68 1.96 -13.87 4.38
C ARG A 68 1.40 -15.12 3.74
N GLN A 69 0.09 -15.18 3.49
CA GLN A 69 -0.55 -16.33 2.85
C GLN A 69 0.02 -16.63 1.46
N VAL A 70 0.44 -15.60 0.73
CA VAL A 70 1.04 -15.77 -0.61
C VAL A 70 2.57 -15.92 -0.58
N GLY A 71 3.17 -16.06 0.61
CA GLY A 71 4.63 -16.22 0.78
C GLY A 71 5.41 -14.91 0.74
N GLY A 72 4.75 -13.77 0.93
CA GLY A 72 5.39 -12.47 1.01
C GLY A 72 5.99 -12.16 2.38
N GLN A 73 6.83 -11.14 2.42
CA GLN A 73 7.41 -10.63 3.66
C GLN A 73 6.56 -9.48 4.20
N THR A 74 6.34 -9.51 5.50
CA THR A 74 5.58 -8.49 6.22
C THR A 74 6.49 -7.83 7.25
N HIS A 75 6.32 -6.54 7.39
CA HIS A 75 7.10 -5.74 8.32
C HIS A 75 6.17 -5.03 9.29
N ASP A 76 6.37 -3.74 9.48
CA ASP A 76 5.62 -2.95 10.43
C ASP A 76 4.37 -2.32 9.77
N ILE A 77 3.41 -1.95 10.62
CA ILE A 77 2.31 -1.06 10.26
C ILE A 77 2.61 0.31 10.88
N VAL A 78 2.54 1.36 10.08
CA VAL A 78 2.65 2.74 10.56
C VAL A 78 1.34 3.46 10.28
N LEU A 79 0.63 3.85 11.35
CA LEU A 79 -0.59 4.64 11.26
C LEU A 79 -0.24 6.13 11.32
N TRP A 80 -0.63 6.89 10.31
CA TRP A 80 -0.39 8.32 10.24
C TRP A 80 -1.65 9.05 9.74
N LEU A 81 -1.62 10.38 9.71
CA LEU A 81 -2.77 11.25 9.54
C LEU A 81 -3.76 10.87 8.40
N LEU A 82 -3.27 10.36 7.29
CA LEU A 82 -4.06 10.04 6.10
C LEU A 82 -4.48 8.54 6.02
N GLY A 83 -4.26 7.76 7.10
CA GLY A 83 -4.58 6.33 7.14
C GLY A 83 -3.42 5.48 7.68
N GLY A 84 -3.45 4.19 7.39
CA GLY A 84 -2.38 3.24 7.68
C GLY A 84 -1.47 3.02 6.48
N VAL A 85 -0.25 2.56 6.74
CA VAL A 85 0.66 2.03 5.73
C VAL A 85 1.22 0.72 6.23
N ALA A 86 0.74 -0.38 5.65
CA ALA A 86 1.32 -1.68 5.85
C ALA A 86 2.57 -1.84 4.97
N TYR A 87 3.72 -2.04 5.59
CA TYR A 87 4.94 -2.36 4.83
C TYR A 87 4.92 -3.84 4.48
N VAL A 88 4.43 -4.16 3.29
CA VAL A 88 4.31 -5.52 2.75
C VAL A 88 5.15 -5.67 1.48
N THR A 89 5.75 -6.82 1.31
CA THR A 89 6.51 -7.19 0.11
C THR A 89 5.96 -8.52 -0.44
N PRO A 90 4.78 -8.49 -1.09
CA PRO A 90 4.23 -9.69 -1.70
C PRO A 90 5.09 -10.12 -2.91
N PRO A 91 5.10 -11.42 -3.26
CA PRO A 91 5.74 -11.91 -4.46
C PRO A 91 5.32 -11.12 -5.69
N GLN A 92 6.25 -10.90 -6.63
CA GLN A 92 6.01 -10.09 -7.83
C GLN A 92 5.22 -10.87 -8.88
N ARG A 93 4.02 -11.32 -8.51
CA ARG A 93 3.03 -12.01 -9.35
C ARG A 93 1.69 -11.28 -9.24
N PRO A 94 0.96 -11.08 -10.34
CA PRO A 94 -0.27 -10.27 -10.32
C PRO A 94 -1.31 -10.78 -9.32
N GLY A 95 -1.52 -12.10 -9.22
CA GLY A 95 -2.47 -12.68 -8.25
C GLY A 95 -2.04 -12.50 -6.79
N ALA A 96 -0.75 -12.63 -6.47
CA ALA A 96 -0.24 -12.41 -5.12
C ALA A 96 -0.35 -10.94 -4.69
N GLN A 97 -0.05 -10.01 -5.61
CA GLN A 97 -0.25 -8.58 -5.41
C GLN A 97 -1.73 -8.27 -5.20
N LEU A 98 -2.60 -8.78 -6.09
CA LEU A 98 -4.05 -8.56 -6.02
C LEU A 98 -4.63 -9.01 -4.68
N TRP A 99 -4.32 -10.25 -4.23
CA TRP A 99 -4.83 -10.78 -2.97
C TRP A 99 -4.34 -9.98 -1.76
N SER A 100 -3.03 -9.69 -1.72
CA SER A 100 -2.43 -8.92 -0.63
C SER A 100 -3.06 -7.53 -0.48
N ILE A 101 -3.39 -6.87 -1.62
CA ILE A 101 -3.96 -5.52 -1.59
C ILE A 101 -5.48 -5.55 -1.40
N ALA A 102 -6.20 -6.48 -2.00
CA ALA A 102 -7.65 -6.55 -1.86
C ALA A 102 -8.10 -6.95 -0.45
N ALA A 103 -7.25 -7.61 0.34
CA ALA A 103 -7.60 -8.08 1.67
C ALA A 103 -7.91 -6.96 2.66
N GLY A 104 -7.28 -5.78 2.56
CA GLY A 104 -7.64 -4.62 3.36
C GLY A 104 -9.08 -4.17 3.13
N PRO A 105 -9.46 -3.77 1.90
CA PRO A 105 -10.85 -3.46 1.55
C PRO A 105 -11.84 -4.58 1.88
N LEU A 106 -11.47 -5.85 1.73
CA LEU A 106 -12.34 -6.98 2.10
C LEU A 106 -12.68 -7.00 3.59
N VAL A 107 -11.78 -6.59 4.48
CA VAL A 107 -12.09 -6.41 5.91
C VAL A 107 -13.23 -5.42 6.09
N ASN A 108 -13.16 -4.27 5.41
CA ASN A 108 -14.23 -3.27 5.50
C ASN A 108 -15.56 -3.79 4.93
N VAL A 109 -15.52 -4.56 3.84
CA VAL A 109 -16.71 -5.22 3.26
C VAL A 109 -17.36 -6.15 4.28
N VAL A 110 -16.58 -6.95 5.01
CA VAL A 110 -17.08 -7.87 6.05
C VAL A 110 -17.64 -7.09 7.25
N LEU A 111 -17.05 -5.97 7.61
CA LEU A 111 -17.51 -5.12 8.72
C LEU A 111 -18.86 -4.44 8.40
N ILE A 112 -19.20 -4.14 7.15
CA ILE A 112 -20.47 -3.50 6.77
C ILE A 112 -21.66 -4.27 7.32
N PRO A 113 -21.89 -5.56 7.00
CA PRO A 113 -23.05 -6.29 7.50
C PRO A 113 -23.00 -6.49 9.02
N ILE A 114 -21.82 -6.65 9.62
CA ILE A 114 -21.68 -6.81 11.09
C ILE A 114 -22.16 -5.56 11.80
N LEU A 115 -21.65 -4.38 11.41
CA LEU A 115 -22.07 -3.11 12.00
C LEU A 115 -23.52 -2.78 11.69
N PHE A 116 -24.00 -3.13 10.50
CA PHE A 116 -25.40 -2.96 10.14
C PHE A 116 -26.33 -3.83 11.01
N MET A 117 -25.97 -5.08 11.28
CA MET A 117 -26.73 -5.92 12.22
C MET A 117 -26.80 -5.32 13.63
N LEU A 118 -25.72 -4.66 14.09
CA LEU A 118 -25.74 -3.95 15.38
C LEU A 118 -26.69 -2.74 15.33
N ILE A 119 -26.78 -2.03 14.21
CA ILE A 119 -27.77 -0.94 14.04
C ILE A 119 -29.19 -1.49 14.10
N VAL A 120 -29.48 -2.59 13.40
CA VAL A 120 -30.79 -3.24 13.40
C VAL A 120 -31.14 -3.71 14.81
N ALA A 121 -30.22 -4.38 15.49
CA ALA A 121 -30.42 -4.82 16.88
C ALA A 121 -30.68 -3.61 17.81
N GLY A 122 -29.91 -2.53 17.68
CA GLY A 122 -30.10 -1.30 18.45
C GLY A 122 -31.47 -0.66 18.18
N HIS A 123 -31.97 -0.72 16.95
CA HIS A 123 -33.30 -0.26 16.62
C HIS A 123 -34.39 -1.13 17.30
N LEU A 124 -34.25 -2.46 17.22
CA LEU A 124 -35.20 -3.40 17.82
C LEU A 124 -35.24 -3.29 19.36
N TRP A 125 -34.13 -2.97 19.99
CA TRP A 125 -34.03 -2.81 21.46
C TRP A 125 -34.17 -1.34 21.92
N GLN A 126 -34.60 -0.43 21.03
CA GLN A 126 -34.84 0.99 21.31
C GLN A 126 -33.64 1.69 21.94
N TRP A 127 -32.43 1.39 21.43
CA TRP A 127 -31.20 2.05 21.91
C TRP A 127 -31.17 3.55 21.57
N SER A 128 -31.95 4.01 20.59
CA SER A 128 -32.16 5.43 20.34
C SER A 128 -32.63 6.19 21.58
N ASP A 129 -33.44 5.53 22.42
CA ASP A 129 -34.06 6.16 23.58
C ASP A 129 -33.32 5.81 24.89
N THR A 130 -32.84 4.55 25.01
CA THR A 130 -32.16 4.04 26.19
C THR A 130 -30.68 4.33 26.26
N HIS A 131 -30.01 4.30 25.10
CA HIS A 131 -28.55 4.49 24.95
C HIS A 131 -28.22 5.32 23.69
N PRO A 132 -28.65 6.60 23.60
CA PRO A 132 -28.57 7.41 22.38
C PRO A 132 -27.14 7.58 21.85
N ASP A 133 -26.17 7.77 22.76
CA ASP A 133 -24.76 7.92 22.35
C ASP A 133 -24.18 6.64 21.74
N LEU A 134 -24.51 5.47 22.31
CA LEU A 134 -24.08 4.18 21.74
C LEU A 134 -24.68 3.95 20.36
N TYR A 135 -25.98 4.25 20.20
CA TYR A 135 -26.67 4.10 18.91
C TYR A 135 -26.06 5.05 17.85
N THR A 136 -25.79 6.30 18.24
CA THR A 136 -25.11 7.29 17.40
C THR A 136 -23.68 6.84 17.03
N LEU A 137 -22.93 6.30 18.00
CA LEU A 137 -21.59 5.76 17.77
C LEU A 137 -21.58 4.68 16.69
N ILE A 138 -22.47 3.67 16.82
CA ILE A 138 -22.51 2.55 15.86
C ILE A 138 -22.83 3.05 14.45
N HIS A 139 -23.75 4.02 14.30
CA HIS A 139 -24.05 4.65 13.02
C HIS A 139 -22.84 5.35 12.41
N TRP A 140 -22.14 6.17 13.17
CA TRP A 140 -20.97 6.88 12.68
C TRP A 140 -19.79 5.96 12.36
N VAL A 141 -19.59 4.91 13.15
CA VAL A 141 -18.57 3.88 12.87
C VAL A 141 -18.92 3.11 11.60
N TRP A 142 -20.19 2.77 11.39
CA TRP A 142 -20.65 2.14 10.15
C TRP A 142 -20.44 3.02 8.93
N TRP A 143 -20.84 4.29 8.99
CA TRP A 143 -20.61 5.26 7.92
C TRP A 143 -19.11 5.52 7.69
N GLY A 144 -18.32 5.65 8.74
CA GLY A 144 -16.88 5.80 8.65
C GLY A 144 -16.21 4.61 7.95
N ASN A 145 -16.66 3.39 8.23
CA ASN A 145 -16.19 2.18 7.55
C ASN A 145 -16.55 2.19 6.05
N ILE A 146 -17.76 2.61 5.68
CA ILE A 146 -18.17 2.74 4.27
C ILE A 146 -17.33 3.81 3.55
N VAL A 147 -17.16 4.98 4.16
CA VAL A 147 -16.35 6.07 3.59
C VAL A 147 -14.91 5.61 3.39
N LEU A 148 -14.32 4.93 4.37
CA LEU A 148 -12.97 4.37 4.29
C LEU A 148 -12.87 3.36 3.14
N LEU A 149 -13.85 2.46 3.00
CA LEU A 149 -13.90 1.48 1.90
C LEU A 149 -13.99 2.18 0.54
N LEU A 150 -14.94 3.09 0.37
CA LEU A 150 -15.14 3.79 -0.90
C LEU A 150 -13.91 4.61 -1.29
N PHE A 151 -13.31 5.30 -0.32
CA PHE A 151 -12.08 6.06 -0.55
C PHE A 151 -10.93 5.15 -0.98
N ASN A 152 -10.72 4.03 -0.29
CA ASN A 152 -9.66 3.07 -0.63
C ASN A 152 -9.92 2.35 -1.96
N LEU A 153 -11.18 2.19 -2.40
CA LEU A 153 -11.53 1.59 -3.69
C LEU A 153 -11.43 2.55 -4.88
N LEU A 154 -11.17 3.82 -4.66
CA LEU A 154 -10.93 4.74 -5.78
C LEU A 154 -9.78 4.22 -6.67
N PRO A 155 -9.96 4.19 -8.00
CA PRO A 155 -8.96 3.65 -8.93
C PRO A 155 -7.78 4.63 -9.12
N ILE A 156 -7.30 5.19 -8.04
CA ILE A 156 -6.27 6.24 -7.98
C ILE A 156 -5.05 5.68 -7.25
N TYR A 157 -3.92 5.57 -7.93
CA TYR A 157 -2.67 5.21 -7.28
C TYR A 157 -2.22 6.35 -6.33
N PRO A 158 -1.82 6.13 -5.07
CA PRO A 158 -1.42 4.84 -4.47
C PRO A 158 -2.50 4.13 -3.61
N LEU A 159 -3.76 4.54 -3.68
CA LEU A 159 -4.85 3.89 -2.93
C LEU A 159 -5.00 2.42 -3.33
N ASP A 160 -5.64 1.63 -2.49
CA ASP A 160 -5.80 0.19 -2.73
C ASP A 160 -6.52 -0.10 -4.05
N GLY A 161 -7.57 0.64 -4.37
CA GLY A 161 -8.30 0.53 -5.63
C GLY A 161 -7.41 0.75 -6.86
N GLY A 162 -6.50 1.73 -6.80
CA GLY A 162 -5.50 1.94 -7.84
C GLY A 162 -4.51 0.78 -7.95
N GLN A 163 -4.10 0.19 -6.82
CA GLN A 163 -3.20 -0.96 -6.80
C GLN A 163 -3.92 -2.26 -7.21
N ILE A 164 -5.19 -2.43 -6.85
CA ILE A 164 -6.06 -3.52 -7.32
C ILE A 164 -6.20 -3.43 -8.84
N LEU A 165 -6.56 -2.25 -9.37
CA LEU A 165 -6.65 -2.00 -10.81
C LEU A 165 -5.33 -2.31 -11.52
N ARG A 166 -4.20 -1.87 -10.97
CA ARG A 166 -2.87 -2.20 -11.47
C ARG A 166 -2.65 -3.71 -11.54
N SER A 167 -2.99 -4.43 -10.47
CA SER A 167 -2.81 -5.88 -10.39
C SER A 167 -3.66 -6.63 -11.40
N LEU A 168 -4.90 -6.18 -11.63
CA LEU A 168 -5.80 -6.70 -12.65
C LEU A 168 -5.27 -6.43 -14.07
N LEU A 169 -4.83 -5.21 -14.34
CA LEU A 169 -4.24 -4.85 -15.63
C LEU A 169 -2.89 -5.54 -15.87
N TRP A 170 -2.22 -5.99 -14.83
CA TRP A 170 -0.96 -6.71 -15.00
C TRP A 170 -1.12 -8.06 -15.72
N PHE A 171 -2.26 -8.74 -15.57
CA PHE A 171 -2.51 -10.01 -16.28
C PHE A 171 -2.42 -9.85 -17.81
N PRO A 172 -3.15 -8.91 -18.46
CA PRO A 172 -3.07 -8.74 -19.92
C PRO A 172 -1.92 -7.85 -20.39
N PHE A 173 -1.52 -6.80 -19.64
CA PHE A 173 -0.62 -5.76 -20.15
C PHE A 173 0.81 -5.84 -19.57
N GLY A 174 1.04 -6.71 -18.60
CA GLY A 174 2.33 -6.82 -17.93
C GLY A 174 2.60 -5.70 -16.91
N ARG A 175 3.72 -5.84 -16.19
CA ARG A 175 4.04 -5.04 -15.00
C ARG A 175 4.24 -3.55 -15.30
N ALA A 176 4.98 -3.21 -16.37
CA ALA A 176 5.31 -1.82 -16.69
C ALA A 176 4.07 -1.05 -17.20
N ASN A 177 3.34 -1.65 -18.15
CA ASN A 177 2.19 -1.00 -18.76
C ASN A 177 1.03 -0.85 -17.76
N SER A 178 0.77 -1.84 -16.92
CA SER A 178 -0.26 -1.74 -15.86
C SER A 178 0.01 -0.57 -14.93
N LEU A 179 1.26 -0.40 -14.49
CA LEU A 179 1.65 0.72 -13.64
C LEU A 179 1.52 2.07 -14.37
N MET A 180 1.88 2.12 -15.66
CA MET A 180 1.74 3.32 -16.48
C MET A 180 0.26 3.73 -16.61
N ILE A 181 -0.61 2.78 -16.98
CA ILE A 181 -2.05 3.02 -17.15
C ILE A 181 -2.67 3.52 -15.84
N THR A 182 -2.41 2.83 -14.72
CA THR A 182 -2.97 3.23 -13.42
C THR A 182 -2.43 4.58 -12.93
N SER A 183 -1.18 4.92 -13.24
CA SER A 183 -0.64 6.24 -12.90
C SER A 183 -1.32 7.36 -13.71
N ILE A 184 -1.62 7.12 -15.00
CA ILE A 184 -2.36 8.07 -15.85
C ILE A 184 -3.79 8.25 -15.32
N ILE A 185 -4.49 7.15 -15.01
CA ILE A 185 -5.84 7.21 -14.40
C ILE A 185 -5.78 7.98 -13.07
N GLY A 186 -4.74 7.74 -12.26
CA GLY A 186 -4.50 8.47 -11.03
C GLY A 186 -4.34 9.99 -11.24
N PHE A 187 -3.66 10.43 -12.31
CA PHE A 187 -3.57 11.85 -12.65
C PHE A 187 -4.92 12.46 -13.02
N ILE A 188 -5.76 11.74 -13.77
CA ILE A 188 -7.12 12.17 -14.09
C ILE A 188 -7.94 12.31 -12.79
N GLY A 189 -7.87 11.31 -11.91
CA GLY A 189 -8.51 11.37 -10.59
C GLY A 189 -7.97 12.53 -9.73
N THR A 190 -6.67 12.82 -9.79
CA THR A 190 -6.07 13.96 -9.09
C THR A 190 -6.62 15.30 -9.60
N ALA A 191 -6.85 15.44 -10.92
CA ALA A 191 -7.47 16.63 -11.46
C ALA A 191 -8.90 16.82 -10.92
N GLY A 192 -9.69 15.74 -10.85
CA GLY A 192 -11.01 15.76 -10.21
C GLY A 192 -10.95 16.17 -8.72
N LEU A 193 -10.02 15.59 -7.96
CA LEU A 193 -9.80 15.97 -6.56
C LEU A 193 -9.38 17.43 -6.42
N ALA A 194 -8.56 17.96 -7.33
CA ALA A 194 -8.15 19.37 -7.32
C ALA A 194 -9.33 20.30 -7.57
N ILE A 195 -10.22 19.97 -8.49
CA ILE A 195 -11.45 20.73 -8.74
C ILE A 195 -12.33 20.73 -7.48
N LEU A 196 -12.58 19.56 -6.89
CA LEU A 196 -13.33 19.44 -5.64
C LEU A 196 -12.67 20.22 -4.49
N ALA A 197 -11.35 20.23 -4.43
CA ALA A 197 -10.60 21.00 -3.42
C ALA A 197 -10.82 22.50 -3.57
N VAL A 198 -10.82 23.02 -4.80
CA VAL A 198 -11.11 24.44 -5.06
C VAL A 198 -12.55 24.78 -4.67
N LEU A 199 -13.51 23.95 -5.03
CA LEU A 199 -14.93 24.15 -4.68
C LEU A 199 -15.11 24.12 -3.14
N ALA A 200 -14.53 23.15 -2.45
CA ALA A 200 -14.60 23.05 -0.99
C ALA A 200 -13.88 24.21 -0.28
N PHE A 201 -12.79 24.72 -0.85
CA PHE A 201 -12.11 25.90 -0.32
C PHE A 201 -12.98 27.16 -0.45
N LEU A 202 -13.63 27.34 -1.59
CA LEU A 202 -14.54 28.49 -1.82
C LEU A 202 -15.79 28.45 -0.95
N ASP A 203 -16.31 27.24 -0.65
CA ASP A 203 -17.53 27.07 0.14
C ASP A 203 -17.25 27.09 1.66
N GLN A 204 -16.27 26.30 2.12
CA GLN A 204 -16.03 26.03 3.56
C GLN A 204 -14.62 26.42 4.03
N GLY A 205 -13.77 26.96 3.18
CA GLY A 205 -12.37 27.28 3.49
C GLY A 205 -11.50 26.06 3.78
N SER A 206 -11.94 24.84 3.40
CA SER A 206 -11.23 23.59 3.70
C SER A 206 -10.06 23.37 2.76
N ILE A 207 -8.84 23.30 3.31
CA ILE A 207 -7.60 22.99 2.57
C ILE A 207 -7.32 21.49 2.48
N TRP A 208 -8.11 20.65 3.16
CA TRP A 208 -7.83 19.22 3.33
C TRP A 208 -7.80 18.46 2.01
N LEU A 209 -8.79 18.68 1.14
CA LEU A 209 -8.83 18.07 -0.19
C LEU A 209 -7.67 18.51 -1.08
N GLY A 210 -7.19 19.75 -0.92
CA GLY A 210 -6.01 20.26 -1.62
C GLY A 210 -4.74 19.50 -1.24
N LEU A 211 -4.53 19.27 0.07
CA LEU A 211 -3.40 18.48 0.55
C LEU A 211 -3.45 17.04 0.03
N MET A 212 -4.66 16.44 0.01
CA MET A 212 -4.90 15.11 -0.56
C MET A 212 -4.58 15.06 -2.07
N ALA A 213 -5.04 16.05 -2.83
CA ALA A 213 -4.76 16.14 -4.27
C ALA A 213 -3.24 16.22 -4.54
N ILE A 214 -2.51 17.04 -3.78
CA ILE A 214 -1.05 17.14 -3.88
C ILE A 214 -0.37 15.81 -3.55
N PHE A 215 -0.79 15.15 -2.46
CA PHE A 215 -0.24 13.86 -2.07
C PHE A 215 -0.44 12.80 -3.16
N VAL A 216 -1.63 12.70 -3.73
CA VAL A 216 -1.95 11.77 -4.81
C VAL A 216 -1.13 12.10 -6.06
N ALA A 217 -1.03 13.39 -6.45
CA ALA A 217 -0.24 13.84 -7.60
C ALA A 217 1.23 13.41 -7.52
N ILE A 218 1.86 13.61 -6.36
CA ILE A 218 3.27 13.23 -6.12
C ILE A 218 3.44 11.71 -6.27
N ASN A 219 2.50 10.93 -5.73
CA ASN A 219 2.58 9.46 -5.81
C ASN A 219 2.33 8.96 -7.24
N CYS A 220 1.38 9.53 -7.98
CA CYS A 220 1.16 9.21 -9.39
C CYS A 220 2.41 9.54 -10.24
N TRP A 221 3.06 10.67 -9.98
CA TRP A 221 4.30 11.05 -10.65
C TRP A 221 5.42 10.03 -10.39
N ASN A 222 5.61 9.64 -9.14
CA ASN A 222 6.58 8.61 -8.77
C ASN A 222 6.25 7.25 -9.41
N GLY A 223 4.97 6.89 -9.47
CA GLY A 223 4.47 5.69 -10.16
C GLY A 223 4.80 5.71 -11.66
N LEU A 224 4.55 6.84 -12.33
CA LEU A 224 4.86 7.01 -13.75
C LEU A 224 6.36 6.91 -14.03
N ARG A 225 7.20 7.57 -13.23
CA ARG A 225 8.68 7.45 -13.34
C ARG A 225 9.14 6.01 -13.17
N HIS A 226 8.57 5.29 -12.19
CA HIS A 226 8.88 3.89 -11.96
C HIS A 226 8.43 3.01 -13.15
N ALA A 227 7.23 3.24 -13.71
CA ALA A 227 6.76 2.55 -14.90
C ALA A 227 7.68 2.76 -16.12
N GLN A 228 8.12 3.99 -16.35
CA GLN A 228 9.07 4.31 -17.41
C GLN A 228 10.42 3.59 -17.21
N MET A 229 10.91 3.51 -15.98
CA MET A 229 12.14 2.75 -15.66
C MET A 229 11.96 1.26 -15.95
N LEU A 230 10.85 0.66 -15.51
CA LEU A 230 10.53 -0.75 -15.81
C LEU A 230 10.40 -1.00 -17.32
N ALA A 231 9.76 -0.09 -18.06
CA ALA A 231 9.63 -0.19 -19.49
C ALA A 231 10.99 -0.10 -20.22
N LYS A 232 11.91 0.73 -19.73
CA LYS A 232 13.30 0.77 -20.26
C LYS A 232 14.02 -0.55 -20.02
N ILE A 233 13.94 -1.10 -18.81
CA ILE A 233 14.56 -2.41 -18.49
C ILE A 233 13.97 -3.54 -19.35
N ALA A 234 12.63 -3.52 -19.56
CA ALA A 234 11.97 -4.53 -20.40
C ALA A 234 12.42 -4.51 -21.87
N ARG A 235 12.90 -3.37 -22.39
CA ARG A 235 13.41 -3.23 -23.76
C ARG A 235 14.86 -3.67 -23.94
N ILE A 236 15.60 -3.88 -22.85
CA ILE A 236 16.99 -4.36 -22.94
C ILE A 236 16.98 -5.79 -23.47
N PRO A 237 17.81 -6.11 -24.47
CA PRO A 237 17.94 -7.48 -24.97
C PRO A 237 18.23 -8.47 -23.83
N ARG A 238 17.63 -9.64 -23.91
CA ARG A 238 17.73 -10.67 -22.87
C ARG A 238 18.80 -11.70 -23.19
N ARG A 239 19.46 -12.20 -22.18
CA ARG A 239 20.53 -13.16 -22.28
C ARG A 239 19.97 -14.57 -22.49
N THR A 240 20.52 -15.32 -23.44
CA THR A 240 20.22 -16.75 -23.58
C THR A 240 21.05 -17.60 -22.62
N GLY A 241 20.54 -18.77 -22.24
CA GLY A 241 21.24 -19.71 -21.35
C GLY A 241 21.08 -19.42 -19.85
N PHE A 242 20.38 -18.37 -19.48
CA PHE A 242 20.07 -18.03 -18.09
C PHE A 242 18.59 -17.67 -17.94
N ALA A 243 18.00 -18.08 -16.80
CA ALA A 243 16.64 -17.67 -16.42
C ALA A 243 16.52 -17.59 -14.90
N CYS A 244 15.69 -16.69 -14.42
CA CYS A 244 15.36 -16.61 -13.01
C CYS A 244 14.62 -17.88 -12.56
N PRO A 245 15.01 -18.56 -11.47
CA PRO A 245 14.31 -19.76 -10.99
C PRO A 245 12.82 -19.54 -10.72
N ASP A 246 12.43 -18.37 -10.24
CA ASP A 246 11.04 -18.08 -9.85
C ASP A 246 10.16 -17.58 -11.00
N CYS A 247 10.62 -16.55 -11.73
CA CYS A 247 9.78 -15.93 -12.77
C CYS A 247 10.13 -16.37 -14.20
N HIS A 248 11.17 -17.19 -14.36
CA HIS A 248 11.69 -17.71 -15.63
C HIS A 248 12.08 -16.62 -16.64
N SER A 249 12.18 -15.35 -16.21
CA SER A 249 12.66 -14.27 -17.06
C SER A 249 14.17 -14.36 -17.23
N ALA A 250 14.63 -14.26 -18.47
CA ALA A 250 16.05 -14.18 -18.77
C ALA A 250 16.64 -12.83 -18.31
N PRO A 251 17.85 -12.78 -17.75
CA PRO A 251 18.46 -11.53 -17.30
C PRO A 251 18.79 -10.60 -18.46
N PRO A 252 18.72 -9.26 -18.27
CA PRO A 252 19.10 -8.31 -19.31
C PRO A 252 20.59 -8.38 -19.63
N LEU A 253 20.95 -8.05 -20.87
CA LEU A 253 22.33 -7.86 -21.27
C LEU A 253 22.87 -6.53 -20.74
N GLY A 254 24.18 -6.51 -20.40
CA GLY A 254 24.89 -5.32 -20.02
C GLY A 254 24.99 -5.08 -18.51
N GLU A 255 25.57 -3.96 -18.14
CA GLU A 255 25.93 -3.58 -16.75
C GLU A 255 24.72 -3.13 -15.94
N SER A 256 23.79 -4.05 -15.70
CA SER A 256 22.53 -3.77 -15.01
C SER A 256 22.60 -3.91 -13.48
N TRP A 257 23.71 -4.40 -12.96
CA TRP A 257 23.95 -4.59 -11.53
C TRP A 257 25.04 -3.65 -11.00
N ARG A 258 25.05 -3.39 -9.71
CA ARG A 258 26.08 -2.60 -9.07
C ARG A 258 26.86 -3.45 -8.06
N CYS A 259 28.17 -3.27 -8.03
CA CYS A 259 29.04 -3.91 -7.09
C CYS A 259 28.74 -3.43 -5.66
N GLY A 260 28.48 -4.35 -4.74
CA GLY A 260 28.25 -4.03 -3.33
C GLY A 260 29.49 -3.46 -2.61
N HIS A 261 30.70 -3.65 -3.17
CA HIS A 261 31.94 -3.17 -2.58
C HIS A 261 32.40 -1.81 -3.13
N CYS A 262 32.46 -1.64 -4.48
CA CYS A 262 32.95 -0.42 -5.10
C CYS A 262 31.86 0.42 -5.78
N ASN A 263 30.60 -0.04 -5.76
CA ASN A 263 29.43 0.56 -6.41
C ASN A 263 29.57 0.73 -7.95
N GLY A 264 30.60 0.15 -8.57
CA GLY A 264 30.78 0.13 -10.03
C GLY A 264 29.66 -0.68 -10.71
N ALA A 265 29.25 -0.24 -11.91
CA ALA A 265 28.31 -0.99 -12.71
C ALA A 265 28.98 -2.24 -13.27
N LEU A 266 28.28 -3.38 -13.30
CA LEU A 266 28.82 -4.63 -13.81
C LEU A 266 27.73 -5.50 -14.42
N ASP A 267 28.13 -6.34 -15.36
CA ASP A 267 27.36 -7.46 -15.84
C ASP A 267 27.81 -8.74 -15.12
N ILE A 268 27.06 -9.12 -14.11
CA ILE A 268 27.46 -10.24 -13.21
C ILE A 268 27.51 -11.58 -13.91
N PHE A 269 26.77 -11.75 -15.03
CA PHE A 269 26.71 -12.98 -15.79
C PHE A 269 27.88 -13.15 -16.79
N THR A 270 28.47 -12.07 -17.27
CA THR A 270 29.68 -12.11 -18.13
C THR A 270 30.97 -12.14 -17.33
N ALA A 271 30.98 -11.47 -16.21
CA ALA A 271 32.17 -11.31 -15.36
C ALA A 271 32.49 -12.56 -14.50
N ASN A 272 31.87 -13.72 -14.76
CA ASN A 272 31.98 -14.94 -13.95
C ASN A 272 31.92 -14.66 -12.44
N ALA A 273 30.94 -13.85 -12.04
CA ALA A 273 30.72 -13.42 -10.66
C ALA A 273 31.92 -12.68 -10.02
N THR A 274 32.79 -12.05 -10.81
CA THR A 274 33.90 -11.22 -10.30
C THR A 274 33.72 -9.76 -10.75
N CYS A 275 33.88 -8.80 -9.86
CA CYS A 275 33.78 -7.40 -10.21
C CYS A 275 35.00 -6.96 -11.05
N PRO A 276 34.80 -6.41 -12.28
CA PRO A 276 35.91 -5.97 -13.11
C PRO A 276 36.64 -4.73 -12.55
N HIS A 277 36.01 -4.01 -11.62
CA HIS A 277 36.57 -2.76 -11.06
C HIS A 277 37.38 -2.97 -9.79
N CYS A 278 36.99 -3.92 -8.92
CA CYS A 278 37.67 -4.13 -7.63
C CYS A 278 38.03 -5.57 -7.30
N GLY A 279 37.78 -6.53 -8.20
CA GLY A 279 38.09 -7.94 -8.01
C GLY A 279 37.21 -8.68 -6.99
N ALA A 280 36.20 -8.04 -6.42
CA ALA A 280 35.30 -8.70 -5.46
C ALA A 280 34.58 -9.87 -6.13
N GLN A 281 34.56 -11.04 -5.47
CA GLN A 281 33.93 -12.26 -5.98
C GLN A 281 32.48 -12.37 -5.47
N TYR A 282 31.57 -12.76 -6.38
CA TYR A 282 30.13 -12.88 -6.13
C TYR A 282 29.61 -14.33 -6.26
N GLN A 283 30.50 -15.34 -6.29
CA GLN A 283 30.13 -16.74 -6.56
C GLN A 283 29.05 -17.29 -5.61
N HIS A 284 29.02 -16.81 -4.35
CA HIS A 284 28.02 -17.21 -3.35
C HIS A 284 27.04 -16.09 -2.98
N GLN A 285 27.09 -14.95 -3.65
CA GLN A 285 26.16 -13.86 -3.37
C GLN A 285 24.84 -14.03 -4.11
N LEU A 286 23.75 -13.69 -3.42
CA LEU A 286 22.41 -13.74 -3.99
C LEU A 286 22.20 -12.62 -5.02
N ILE A 287 22.01 -12.98 -6.27
CA ILE A 287 21.72 -12.04 -7.37
C ILE A 287 20.23 -11.74 -7.38
N GLN A 288 19.89 -10.45 -7.29
CA GLN A 288 18.52 -10.02 -7.36
C GLN A 288 18.01 -10.02 -8.80
N CYS A 289 16.88 -10.68 -9.04
CA CYS A 289 16.16 -10.59 -10.30
C CYS A 289 15.56 -9.19 -10.48
N LEU A 290 15.83 -8.54 -11.60
CA LEU A 290 15.29 -7.20 -11.90
C LEU A 290 13.80 -7.22 -12.24
N ASP A 291 13.26 -8.38 -12.66
CA ASP A 291 11.86 -8.54 -13.01
C ASP A 291 10.97 -8.88 -11.83
N CYS A 292 11.34 -9.87 -10.98
CA CYS A 292 10.52 -10.32 -9.84
C CYS A 292 11.08 -9.90 -8.47
N GLY A 293 12.32 -9.43 -8.40
CA GLY A 293 12.95 -8.98 -7.16
C GLY A 293 13.49 -10.09 -6.25
N THR A 294 13.26 -11.36 -6.57
CA THR A 294 13.81 -12.50 -5.80
C THR A 294 15.31 -12.59 -5.95
N ARG A 295 15.95 -13.25 -5.00
CA ARG A 295 17.41 -13.36 -4.94
C ARG A 295 17.83 -14.82 -4.95
N HIS A 296 18.70 -15.16 -5.90
CA HIS A 296 19.21 -16.52 -6.10
C HIS A 296 20.73 -16.50 -6.34
N PRO A 297 21.47 -17.54 -5.97
CA PRO A 297 22.86 -17.69 -6.34
C PRO A 297 22.99 -17.86 -7.87
N LEU A 298 24.12 -17.45 -8.44
CA LEU A 298 24.36 -17.45 -9.90
C LEU A 298 24.14 -18.84 -10.52
N GLU A 299 24.43 -19.89 -9.79
CA GLU A 299 24.33 -21.27 -10.26
C GLU A 299 22.89 -21.66 -10.63
N GLU A 300 21.92 -21.21 -9.85
CA GLU A 300 20.49 -21.48 -10.08
C GLU A 300 19.91 -20.77 -11.30
N TRP A 301 20.60 -19.74 -11.82
CA TRP A 301 20.18 -19.01 -13.02
C TRP A 301 20.54 -19.76 -14.32
N ARG A 302 21.47 -20.71 -14.26
CA ARG A 302 21.90 -21.42 -15.47
C ARG A 302 20.84 -22.42 -15.91
N LEU A 303 20.39 -22.28 -17.16
CA LEU A 303 19.54 -23.31 -17.77
C LEU A 303 20.39 -24.56 -18.08
N PRO A 304 19.85 -25.77 -17.88
CA PRO A 304 20.52 -26.98 -18.32
C PRO A 304 20.82 -26.90 -19.82
N ALA A 305 22.03 -27.28 -20.20
CA ALA A 305 22.39 -27.38 -21.63
C ALA A 305 21.41 -28.34 -22.31
N LYS A 306 20.78 -27.88 -23.38
CA LYS A 306 19.92 -28.72 -24.23
C LYS A 306 20.77 -29.65 -25.07
#